data_a4a04f3b5e1c4f43a76c2156a5ce8407
#
_entry.id   a4a04f3b5e1c4f43a76c2156a5ce8407
#
_cell.length_a   1.000
_cell.length_b   1.000
_cell.length_c   1.000
_cell.angle_alpha   90.00
_cell.angle_beta   90.00
_cell.angle_gamma   90.00
#
_symmetry.space_group_name_H-M   'P 1'
#
loop_
_entity.id
_entity.type
_entity.pdbx_description
1 polymer ?
#
loop_
_entity_poly.entity_id
_entity_poly.type
_entity_poly.pdbx_seq_one_letter_code
_entity_poly.pdbx_strand_id
1 'polypeptide(L)'
;MIEDFNFDSIQIKIPQRSENSHKGDFGKVLVLGGCKGMGGAAILSSEASLFCGSGLVHLHTHSTNVEASLKRNPEVMTLGIDNDYEIFDGIDVVLCGPGLKDDEWSYGVYKQAITINDKHALI
;
A
#
# COMPACT_ATOMS: atom_id res chain seq x y z
N MET A 1 -6.22 -12.00 -27.17
CA MET A 1 -5.07 -11.49 -27.95
C MET A 1 -4.02 -11.04 -26.94
N ILE A 2 -2.81 -11.52 -27.05
CA ILE A 2 -1.69 -11.05 -26.24
C ILE A 2 -1.03 -9.97 -27.09
N GLU A 3 -1.00 -8.72 -26.61
CA GLU A 3 -0.24 -7.67 -27.27
C GLU A 3 1.17 -7.62 -26.68
N ASP A 4 2.15 -7.79 -27.52
CA ASP A 4 3.54 -7.56 -27.13
C ASP A 4 3.81 -6.05 -27.09
N PHE A 5 4.34 -5.58 -25.98
CA PHE A 5 4.76 -4.19 -25.84
C PHE A 5 6.25 -4.13 -25.47
N ASN A 6 6.91 -3.09 -25.88
CA ASN A 6 8.28 -2.79 -25.50
C ASN A 6 8.37 -1.38 -24.91
N PHE A 7 9.51 -1.03 -24.34
CA PHE A 7 9.71 0.27 -23.71
C PHE A 7 9.46 1.45 -24.66
N ASP A 8 9.83 1.32 -25.93
CA ASP A 8 9.65 2.40 -26.93
C ASP A 8 8.19 2.60 -27.33
N SER A 9 7.35 1.55 -27.18
CA SER A 9 5.91 1.64 -27.45
C SER A 9 5.11 2.25 -26.30
N ILE A 10 5.72 2.34 -25.10
CA ILE A 10 5.08 2.87 -23.91
C ILE A 10 5.45 4.36 -23.78
N GLN A 11 4.50 5.24 -24.09
CA GLN A 11 4.68 6.68 -23.90
C GLN A 11 4.38 7.08 -22.44
N ILE A 12 5.22 6.62 -21.50
CA ILE A 12 5.12 7.04 -20.10
C ILE A 12 5.82 8.40 -19.96
N LYS A 13 5.04 9.44 -19.71
CA LYS A 13 5.56 10.73 -19.28
C LYS A 13 5.47 10.83 -17.78
N ILE A 14 6.61 10.90 -17.11
CA ILE A 14 6.64 11.24 -15.69
C ILE A 14 6.30 12.73 -15.57
N PRO A 15 5.17 13.12 -14.95
CA PRO A 15 4.80 14.51 -14.83
C PRO A 15 5.83 15.26 -13.98
N GLN A 16 6.21 16.46 -14.43
CA GLN A 16 7.04 17.34 -13.62
C GLN A 16 6.26 17.84 -12.41
N ARG A 17 6.87 17.77 -11.24
CA ARG A 17 6.28 18.31 -10.01
C ARG A 17 6.36 19.81 -10.01
N SER A 18 5.26 20.48 -9.66
CA SER A 18 5.24 21.92 -9.43
C SER A 18 6.05 22.27 -8.18
N GLU A 19 6.73 23.43 -8.19
CA GLU A 19 7.48 23.93 -7.02
C GLU A 19 6.59 24.15 -5.78
N ASN A 20 5.30 24.39 -5.96
CA ASN A 20 4.32 24.62 -4.91
C ASN A 20 3.55 23.35 -4.50
N SER A 21 3.95 22.18 -5.01
CA SER A 21 3.28 20.93 -4.67
C SER A 21 3.66 20.41 -3.29
N HIS A 22 2.72 19.76 -2.62
CA HIS A 22 2.91 19.10 -1.33
C HIS A 22 2.65 17.59 -1.42
N LYS A 23 3.00 16.85 -0.37
CA LYS A 23 2.89 15.37 -0.35
C LYS A 23 1.50 14.85 -0.75
N GLY A 24 0.44 15.52 -0.32
CA GLY A 24 -0.94 15.12 -0.60
C GLY A 24 -1.32 15.17 -2.09
N ASP A 25 -0.57 15.89 -2.92
CA ASP A 25 -0.87 16.03 -4.36
C ASP A 25 -0.40 14.82 -5.18
N PHE A 26 0.40 13.91 -4.59
CA PHE A 26 1.02 12.78 -5.28
C PHE A 26 0.42 11.41 -4.93
N GLY A 27 -0.80 11.43 -4.43
CA GLY A 27 -1.55 10.22 -4.11
C GLY A 27 -1.22 9.63 -2.74
N LYS A 28 -2.22 8.95 -2.19
CA LYS A 28 -2.16 8.24 -0.91
C LYS A 28 -2.36 6.75 -1.17
N VAL A 29 -1.38 5.97 -0.78
CA VAL A 29 -1.40 4.51 -0.93
C VAL A 29 -1.56 3.86 0.44
N LEU A 30 -2.45 2.89 0.52
CA LEU A 30 -2.59 2.01 1.67
C LEU A 30 -2.14 0.60 1.28
N VAL A 31 -1.14 0.09 1.97
CA VAL A 31 -0.73 -1.31 1.88
C VAL A 31 -1.37 -2.08 3.02
N LEU A 32 -2.09 -3.12 2.68
CA LEU A 32 -2.74 -4.07 3.61
C LEU A 32 -2.06 -5.43 3.50
N GLY A 33 -1.37 -5.84 4.55
CA GLY A 33 -0.68 -7.10 4.51
C GLY A 33 0.27 -7.32 5.69
N GLY A 34 1.15 -8.31 5.56
CA GLY A 34 2.09 -8.64 6.61
C GLY A 34 1.44 -9.31 7.81
N CYS A 35 0.88 -10.51 7.66
CA CYS A 35 0.44 -11.30 8.80
C CYS A 35 1.62 -11.63 9.73
N LYS A 36 1.34 -12.20 10.88
CA LYS A 36 2.37 -12.58 11.87
C LYS A 36 3.46 -13.44 11.24
N GLY A 37 4.70 -12.96 11.27
CA GLY A 37 5.88 -13.62 10.71
C GLY A 37 6.11 -13.36 9.21
N MET A 38 5.25 -12.57 8.52
CA MET A 38 5.37 -12.25 7.09
C MET A 38 5.38 -10.74 6.80
N GLY A 39 5.83 -9.94 7.76
CA GLY A 39 5.86 -8.47 7.65
C GLY A 39 6.76 -7.94 6.54
N GLY A 40 7.82 -8.67 6.19
CA GLY A 40 8.81 -8.19 5.21
C GLY A 40 8.22 -7.82 3.85
N ALA A 41 7.31 -8.63 3.31
CA ALA A 41 6.67 -8.37 2.02
C ALA A 41 5.88 -7.06 2.02
N ALA A 42 5.10 -6.81 3.07
CA ALA A 42 4.30 -5.59 3.20
C ALA A 42 5.18 -4.35 3.42
N ILE A 43 6.25 -4.46 4.21
CA ILE A 43 7.23 -3.39 4.43
C ILE A 43 7.92 -3.02 3.10
N LEU A 44 8.40 -4.00 2.35
CA LEU A 44 9.06 -3.76 1.06
C LEU A 44 8.11 -3.15 0.02
N SER A 45 6.86 -3.58 -0.02
CA SER A 45 5.84 -3.01 -0.91
C SER A 45 5.56 -1.54 -0.57
N SER A 46 5.50 -1.22 0.72
CA SER A 46 5.30 0.16 1.18
C SER A 46 6.49 1.06 0.82
N GLU A 47 7.71 0.58 1.03
CA GLU A 47 8.93 1.31 0.64
C GLU A 47 9.00 1.51 -0.88
N ALA A 48 8.70 0.47 -1.66
CA ALA A 48 8.68 0.57 -3.12
C ALA A 48 7.68 1.62 -3.60
N SER A 49 6.47 1.65 -3.02
CA SER A 49 5.48 2.67 -3.31
C SER A 49 5.99 4.09 -3.03
N LEU A 50 6.63 4.29 -1.87
CA LEU A 50 7.19 5.57 -1.49
C LEU A 50 8.31 6.01 -2.44
N PHE A 51 9.25 5.12 -2.76
CA PHE A 51 10.37 5.41 -3.66
C PHE A 51 9.94 5.62 -5.11
N CYS A 52 8.82 5.03 -5.53
CA CYS A 52 8.23 5.28 -6.85
C CYS A 52 7.45 6.60 -6.92
N GLY A 53 7.35 7.36 -5.84
CA GLY A 53 6.86 8.73 -5.85
C GLY A 53 5.48 8.94 -5.25
N SER A 54 4.89 7.95 -4.58
CA SER A 54 3.67 8.16 -3.80
C SER A 54 3.88 9.24 -2.75
N GLY A 55 2.92 10.13 -2.60
CA GLY A 55 3.03 11.26 -1.68
C GLY A 55 2.95 10.85 -0.22
N LEU A 56 2.00 9.95 0.09
CA LEU A 56 1.78 9.40 1.42
C LEU A 56 1.58 7.89 1.31
N VAL A 57 2.29 7.13 2.13
CA VAL A 57 2.16 5.67 2.19
C VAL A 57 1.81 5.22 3.60
N HIS A 58 0.68 4.54 3.72
CA HIS A 58 0.24 3.88 4.93
C HIS A 58 0.48 2.37 4.81
N LEU A 59 0.98 1.77 5.87
CA LEU A 59 1.07 0.33 6.01
C LEU A 59 0.20 -0.10 7.19
N HIS A 60 -0.85 -0.85 6.92
CA HIS A 60 -1.64 -1.50 7.95
C HIS A 60 -1.31 -2.99 7.96
N THR A 61 -0.76 -3.45 9.06
CA THR A 61 -0.15 -4.76 9.20
C THR A 61 -0.46 -5.38 10.55
N HIS A 62 -0.10 -6.64 10.74
CA HIS A 62 -0.18 -7.25 12.07
C HIS A 62 0.70 -6.49 13.06
N SER A 63 0.22 -6.29 14.28
CA SER A 63 0.87 -5.48 15.33
C SER A 63 2.35 -5.84 15.58
N THR A 64 2.72 -7.10 15.41
CA THR A 64 4.11 -7.56 15.57
C THR A 64 5.12 -6.97 14.58
N ASN A 65 4.65 -6.37 13.48
CA ASN A 65 5.51 -5.83 12.42
C ASN A 65 5.73 -4.32 12.54
N VAL A 66 4.98 -3.63 13.39
CA VAL A 66 4.98 -2.15 13.48
C VAL A 66 6.37 -1.62 13.82
N GLU A 67 7.01 -2.18 14.83
CA GLU A 67 8.33 -1.72 15.26
C GLU A 67 9.39 -1.93 14.18
N ALA A 68 9.36 -3.06 13.49
CA ALA A 68 10.29 -3.36 12.39
C ALA A 68 10.12 -2.37 11.22
N SER A 69 8.89 -2.03 10.87
CA SER A 69 8.59 -1.05 9.82
C SER A 69 9.10 0.34 10.19
N LEU A 70 8.79 0.83 11.38
CA LEU A 70 9.19 2.17 11.83
C LEU A 70 10.71 2.30 11.99
N LYS A 71 11.38 1.25 12.45
CA LYS A 71 12.85 1.24 12.54
C LYS A 71 13.52 1.26 11.17
N ARG A 72 12.91 0.64 10.19
CA ARG A 72 13.44 0.57 8.83
C ARG A 72 13.17 1.83 8.02
N ASN A 73 11.94 2.30 8.03
CA ASN A 73 11.56 3.52 7.30
C ASN A 73 10.43 4.28 8.03
N PRO A 74 10.77 5.32 8.79
CA PRO A 74 9.78 6.10 9.53
C PRO A 74 8.88 6.98 8.67
N GLU A 75 9.15 7.11 7.36
CA GLU A 75 8.26 7.82 6.43
C GLU A 75 7.01 7.02 6.09
N VAL A 76 7.05 5.69 6.25
CA VAL A 76 5.88 4.84 6.11
C VAL A 76 5.04 4.92 7.39
N MET A 77 3.80 5.40 7.23
CA MET A 77 2.86 5.53 8.35
C MET A 77 2.28 4.17 8.71
N THR A 78 2.90 3.50 9.67
CA THR A 78 2.58 2.11 10.02
C THR A 78 1.61 2.02 11.18
N LEU A 79 0.53 1.25 10.99
CA LEU A 79 -0.48 0.93 12.00
C LEU A 79 -0.61 -0.58 12.15
N GLY A 80 -0.58 -1.05 13.40
CA GLY A 80 -0.97 -2.42 13.74
C GLY A 80 -2.50 -2.54 13.76
N ILE A 81 -3.03 -3.51 13.02
CA ILE A 81 -4.47 -3.73 12.91
C ILE A 81 -4.86 -5.11 13.40
N ASP A 82 -6.03 -5.18 14.02
CA ASP A 82 -6.72 -6.38 14.46
C ASP A 82 -7.97 -6.62 13.61
N ASN A 83 -8.79 -7.61 13.95
CA ASN A 83 -9.92 -8.05 13.14
C ASN A 83 -11.05 -7.02 12.97
N ASP A 84 -11.20 -6.08 13.89
CA ASP A 84 -12.26 -5.05 13.88
C ASP A 84 -11.70 -3.71 13.37
N TYR A 85 -11.15 -3.72 12.19
CA TYR A 85 -10.50 -2.57 11.59
C TYR A 85 -11.31 -2.04 10.40
N GLU A 86 -11.48 -0.73 10.32
CA GLU A 86 -12.07 -0.04 9.16
C GLU A 86 -11.01 0.76 8.41
N ILE A 87 -11.07 0.71 7.08
CA ILE A 87 -10.20 1.50 6.24
C ILE A 87 -10.72 2.95 6.22
N PHE A 88 -9.83 3.88 6.52
CA PHE A 88 -10.18 5.31 6.57
C PHE A 88 -10.34 5.94 5.18
N ASP A 89 -11.11 7.02 5.10
CA ASP A 89 -11.35 7.77 3.88
C ASP A 89 -10.11 8.50 3.36
N GLY A 90 -10.10 8.80 2.06
CA GLY A 90 -9.09 9.63 1.43
C GLY A 90 -7.85 8.87 0.96
N ILE A 91 -7.96 7.55 0.80
CA ILE A 91 -6.97 6.71 0.12
C ILE A 91 -7.27 6.68 -1.37
N ASP A 92 -6.26 6.79 -2.22
CA ASP A 92 -6.40 6.73 -3.68
C ASP A 92 -6.20 5.30 -4.20
N VAL A 93 -5.27 4.56 -3.62
CA VAL A 93 -4.94 3.18 -4.01
C VAL A 93 -4.80 2.30 -2.79
N VAL A 94 -5.42 1.13 -2.84
CA VAL A 94 -5.24 0.07 -1.84
C VAL A 94 -4.51 -1.11 -2.49
N LEU A 95 -3.37 -1.48 -1.94
CA LEU A 95 -2.64 -2.70 -2.26
C LEU A 95 -2.88 -3.72 -1.16
N CYS A 96 -3.57 -4.81 -1.48
CA CYS A 96 -3.88 -5.87 -0.53
C CYS A 96 -3.25 -7.19 -0.97
N GLY A 97 -2.50 -7.85 -0.08
CA GLY A 97 -1.97 -9.17 -0.39
C GLY A 97 -0.54 -9.44 0.10
N PRO A 98 0.40 -8.47 0.05
CA PRO A 98 1.78 -8.76 0.43
C PRO A 98 1.88 -9.34 1.83
N GLY A 99 2.38 -10.57 1.95
CA GLY A 99 2.54 -11.25 3.24
C GLY A 99 1.24 -11.69 3.91
N LEU A 100 0.14 -11.84 3.19
CA LEU A 100 -1.05 -12.55 3.66
C LEU A 100 -0.84 -14.07 3.55
N LYS A 101 -1.52 -14.80 4.42
CA LYS A 101 -1.55 -16.27 4.47
C LYS A 101 -2.99 -16.77 4.50
N ASP A 102 -3.15 -18.08 4.49
CA ASP A 102 -4.42 -18.75 4.80
C ASP A 102 -4.60 -18.83 6.33
N ASP A 103 -4.95 -17.69 6.93
CA ASP A 103 -5.27 -17.56 8.34
C ASP A 103 -6.42 -16.56 8.57
N GLU A 104 -7.00 -16.59 9.76
CA GLU A 104 -8.18 -15.79 10.12
C GLU A 104 -7.90 -14.28 10.01
N TRP A 105 -6.74 -13.83 10.46
CA TRP A 105 -6.34 -12.42 10.38
C TRP A 105 -6.23 -11.95 8.92
N SER A 106 -5.53 -12.70 8.10
CA SER A 106 -5.36 -12.40 6.66
C SER A 106 -6.70 -12.37 5.92
N TYR A 107 -7.60 -13.30 6.25
CA TYR A 107 -8.93 -13.33 5.68
C TYR A 107 -9.75 -12.10 6.09
N GLY A 108 -9.67 -11.67 7.36
CA GLY A 108 -10.32 -10.45 7.84
C GLY A 108 -9.83 -9.21 7.09
N VAL A 109 -8.53 -9.05 6.93
CA VAL A 109 -7.91 -7.94 6.17
C VAL A 109 -8.36 -7.95 4.71
N TYR A 110 -8.34 -9.12 4.06
CA TYR A 110 -8.81 -9.27 2.67
C TYR A 110 -10.29 -8.87 2.52
N LYS A 111 -11.15 -9.33 3.44
CA LYS A 111 -12.58 -8.94 3.43
C LYS A 111 -12.77 -7.43 3.51
N GLN A 112 -12.00 -6.75 4.36
CA GLN A 112 -12.04 -5.31 4.45
C GLN A 112 -11.63 -4.65 3.13
N ALA A 113 -10.57 -5.14 2.51
CA ALA A 113 -10.09 -4.60 1.23
C ALA A 113 -11.15 -4.68 0.12
N ILE A 114 -11.84 -5.81 -0.02
CA ILE A 114 -12.85 -6.01 -1.08
C ILE A 114 -14.18 -5.29 -0.82
N THR A 115 -14.45 -4.88 0.43
CA THR A 115 -15.66 -4.12 0.77
C THR A 115 -15.49 -2.62 0.58
N ILE A 116 -14.30 -2.15 0.24
CA ILE A 116 -14.06 -0.74 -0.07
C ILE A 116 -14.84 -0.38 -1.32
N ASN A 117 -15.68 0.65 -1.20
CA ASN A 117 -16.48 1.18 -2.30
C ASN A 117 -15.60 1.67 -3.46
N ASP A 118 -16.20 1.79 -4.66
CA ASP A 118 -15.63 2.20 -5.96
C ASP A 118 -14.76 3.49 -5.99
N LYS A 119 -14.40 4.03 -4.84
CA LYS A 119 -13.63 5.27 -4.71
C LYS A 119 -12.10 5.06 -4.80
N HIS A 120 -11.63 3.81 -4.73
CA HIS A 120 -10.21 3.49 -4.70
C HIS A 120 -9.86 2.46 -5.75
N ALA A 121 -8.66 2.56 -6.33
CA ALA A 121 -8.10 1.45 -7.08
C ALA A 121 -7.65 0.36 -6.10
N LEU A 122 -8.13 -0.86 -6.28
CA LEU A 122 -7.68 -2.04 -5.53
C LEU A 122 -6.73 -2.88 -6.40
N ILE A 123 -5.57 -3.18 -5.87
CA ILE A 123 -4.52 -4.01 -6.50
C ILE A 123 -4.28 -5.25 -5.64
#